data_f463fc26c868e8ee9a6053edfe9c8964
#
_entry.id   f463fc26c868e8ee9a6053edfe9c8964
#
_cell.length_a   1.000
_cell.length_b   1.000
_cell.length_c   1.000
_cell.angle_alpha   90.00
_cell.angle_beta   90.00
_cell.angle_gamma   90.00
#
_symmetry.space_group_name_H-M   'P 1'
#
loop_
_entity.id
_entity.type
_entity.pdbx_description
1 polymer ?
#
loop_
_entity_poly.entity_id
_entity_poly.type
_entity_poly.pdbx_seq_one_letter_code
_entity_poly.pdbx_strand_id
1 'polypeptide(L)' 'MKIRDRKFAKLTTDELHDILKLRIDVFVAEQACAYPELDGRDTEPTTRHVWMADDVRVVAYVRVLHDDDASRICRVATR' A
#
# COMPACT_ATOMS: atom_id res chain seq x y z
N MET A 1 2.06 -13.61 -12.27
CA MET A 1 2.11 -12.47 -11.34
C MET A 1 1.37 -11.30 -11.93
N LYS A 2 0.52 -10.66 -11.16
CA LYS A 2 -0.34 -9.57 -11.65
C LYS A 2 -0.01 -8.28 -10.93
N ILE A 3 -0.03 -7.16 -11.69
CA ILE A 3 0.14 -5.82 -11.15
C ILE A 3 -1.22 -5.14 -11.19
N ARG A 4 -1.59 -4.51 -10.07
CA ARG A 4 -2.84 -3.78 -9.95
C ARG A 4 -2.58 -2.36 -9.48
N ASP A 5 -3.46 -1.45 -9.88
CA ASP A 5 -3.39 -0.03 -9.55
C ASP A 5 -4.82 0.45 -9.29
N ARG A 6 -5.13 0.79 -8.04
CA ARG A 6 -6.49 1.17 -7.63
C ARG A 6 -6.44 2.35 -6.66
N LYS A 7 -7.44 3.22 -6.78
CA LYS A 7 -7.75 4.18 -5.72
C LYS A 7 -8.54 3.46 -4.63
N PHE A 8 -8.54 4.02 -3.43
CA PHE A 8 -9.17 3.39 -2.27
C PHE A 8 -10.62 2.94 -2.57
N ALA A 9 -11.42 3.78 -3.24
CA ALA A 9 -12.81 3.47 -3.52
C ALA A 9 -13.00 2.24 -4.42
N LYS A 10 -11.96 1.81 -5.12
CA LYS A 10 -11.99 0.65 -6.01
C LYS A 10 -11.37 -0.60 -5.41
N LEU A 11 -10.82 -0.49 -4.20
CA LEU A 11 -10.26 -1.65 -3.52
C LEU A 11 -11.38 -2.53 -2.95
N THR A 12 -11.22 -3.84 -3.10
CA THR A 12 -12.06 -4.77 -2.35
C THR A 12 -11.55 -4.89 -0.93
N THR A 13 -12.40 -5.40 -0.04
CA THR A 13 -12.01 -5.63 1.36
C THR A 13 -10.81 -6.58 1.44
N ASP A 14 -10.82 -7.64 0.64
CA ASP A 14 -9.72 -8.61 0.62
C ASP A 14 -8.43 -8.00 0.11
N GLU A 15 -8.51 -7.19 -0.95
CA GLU A 15 -7.34 -6.50 -1.49
C GLU A 15 -6.72 -5.56 -0.45
N LEU A 16 -7.55 -4.80 0.23
CA LEU A 16 -7.09 -3.90 1.28
C LEU A 16 -6.42 -4.66 2.42
N HIS A 17 -7.05 -5.75 2.86
CA HIS A 17 -6.49 -6.59 3.92
C HIS A 17 -5.12 -7.14 3.54
N ASP A 18 -4.97 -7.66 2.33
CA ASP A 18 -3.72 -8.26 1.86
C ASP A 18 -2.60 -7.22 1.73
N ILE A 19 -2.93 -6.02 1.26
CA ILE A 19 -1.99 -4.91 1.18
C ILE A 19 -1.51 -4.51 2.58
N LEU A 20 -2.44 -4.33 3.51
CA LEU A 20 -2.10 -3.94 4.88
C LEU A 20 -1.29 -5.02 5.58
N LYS A 21 -1.60 -6.28 5.33
CA LYS A 21 -0.83 -7.39 5.89
C LYS A 21 0.62 -7.35 5.43
N LEU A 22 0.87 -7.14 4.14
CA LEU A 22 2.22 -7.01 3.63
C LEU A 22 2.95 -5.83 4.28
N ARG A 23 2.30 -4.66 4.33
CA ARG A 23 2.90 -3.46 4.89
C ARG A 23 3.29 -3.64 6.35
N ILE A 24 2.38 -4.21 7.14
CA ILE A 24 2.64 -4.43 8.57
C ILE A 24 3.73 -5.48 8.76
N ASP A 25 3.69 -6.58 8.02
CA ASP A 25 4.71 -7.62 8.11
C ASP A 25 6.12 -7.07 7.82
N VAL A 26 6.25 -6.21 6.83
CA VAL A 26 7.53 -5.65 6.43
C VAL A 26 7.97 -4.52 7.36
N PHE A 27 7.10 -3.53 7.59
CA PHE A 27 7.50 -2.32 8.31
C PHE A 27 7.57 -2.51 9.81
N VAL A 28 6.68 -3.31 10.38
CA VAL A 28 6.69 -3.54 11.84
C VAL A 28 7.77 -4.54 12.22
N ALA A 29 7.94 -5.61 11.45
CA ALA A 29 8.91 -6.66 11.77
C ALA A 29 10.35 -6.25 11.47
N GLU A 30 10.59 -5.46 10.45
CA GLU A 30 11.94 -5.12 9.98
C GLU A 30 12.41 -3.73 10.40
N GLN A 31 11.50 -2.85 10.72
CA GLN A 31 11.82 -1.45 11.05
C GLN A 31 11.14 -1.06 12.35
N ALA A 32 11.93 -0.64 13.32
CA ALA A 32 11.39 -0.05 14.54
C ALA A 32 10.88 1.36 14.19
N CYS A 33 9.74 1.42 13.56
CA CYS A 33 9.21 2.66 13.00
C CYS A 33 8.47 3.46 14.07
N ALA A 34 8.84 4.75 14.22
CA ALA A 34 8.18 5.65 15.14
C ALA A 34 6.85 6.19 14.58
N TYR A 35 6.54 5.90 13.33
CA TYR A 35 5.35 6.42 12.67
C TYR A 35 4.22 5.42 12.70
N PRO A 36 2.96 5.87 12.83
CA PRO A 36 1.84 4.97 12.59
C PRO A 36 1.89 4.47 11.13
N GLU A 37 1.80 3.18 10.94
CA GLU A 37 1.72 2.63 9.57
C GLU A 37 0.45 3.10 8.87
N LEU A 38 -0.64 3.19 9.59
CA LEU A 38 -1.89 3.72 9.08
C LEU A 38 -1.97 5.19 9.46
N ASP A 39 -1.63 6.06 8.52
CA ASP A 39 -1.52 7.50 8.73
C ASP A 39 -2.76 8.28 8.27
N GLY A 40 -3.83 7.56 7.88
CA GLY A 40 -5.06 8.17 7.41
C GLY A 40 -5.06 8.56 5.93
N ARG A 41 -3.94 8.46 5.25
CA ARG A 41 -3.85 8.88 3.84
C ARG A 41 -4.23 7.77 2.87
N ASP A 42 -4.35 6.52 3.35
CA ASP A 42 -4.75 5.40 2.50
C ASP A 42 -6.14 5.57 1.92
N THR A 43 -7.01 6.28 2.62
CA THR A 43 -8.40 6.48 2.23
C THR A 43 -8.64 7.76 1.45
N GLU A 44 -7.61 8.56 1.20
CA GLU A 44 -7.75 9.79 0.42
C GLU A 44 -8.17 9.46 -1.02
N PRO A 45 -9.10 10.20 -1.61
CA PRO A 45 -9.64 9.87 -2.94
C PRO A 45 -8.60 9.81 -4.05
N THR A 46 -7.51 10.58 -3.94
CA THR A 46 -6.47 10.64 -4.96
C THR A 46 -5.31 9.69 -4.71
N THR A 47 -5.26 9.05 -3.55
CA THR A 47 -4.20 8.09 -3.22
C THR A 47 -4.35 6.85 -4.08
N ARG A 48 -3.25 6.44 -4.70
CA ARG A 48 -3.24 5.23 -5.52
C ARG A 48 -2.47 4.13 -4.83
N HIS A 49 -3.04 2.94 -4.87
CA HIS A 49 -2.44 1.72 -4.33
C HIS A 49 -2.00 0.87 -5.51
N VAL A 50 -0.72 0.64 -5.63
CA VAL A 50 -0.16 -0.18 -6.71
C VAL A 50 0.53 -1.38 -6.07
N TRP A 51 0.14 -2.57 -6.48
CA TRP A 51 0.69 -3.78 -5.89
C TRP A 51 0.87 -4.88 -6.91
N MET A 52 1.74 -5.81 -6.57
CA MET A 52 2.00 -7.00 -7.36
C MET A 52 1.65 -8.21 -6.51
N ALA A 53 0.88 -9.12 -7.06
CA ALA A 53 0.46 -10.33 -6.37
C ALA A 53 0.77 -11.57 -7.21
N ASP A 54 1.20 -12.64 -6.53
CA ASP A 54 1.25 -13.97 -7.14
C ASP A 54 -0.10 -14.68 -6.90
N ASP A 55 -0.18 -15.99 -7.10
CA ASP A 55 -1.42 -16.73 -6.97
C ASP A 55 -1.91 -16.87 -5.53
N VAL A 56 -1.07 -16.52 -4.57
CA VAL A 56 -1.34 -16.76 -3.14
C VAL A 56 -1.44 -15.48 -2.35
N ARG A 57 -0.58 -14.47 -2.63
CA ARG A 57 -0.47 -13.30 -1.76
C ARG A 57 0.12 -12.10 -2.49
N VAL A 58 -0.04 -10.93 -1.89
CA VAL A 58 0.64 -9.71 -2.34
C VAL A 58 2.12 -9.80 -1.97
N VAL A 59 2.99 -9.57 -2.94
CA VAL A 59 4.44 -9.69 -2.76
C VAL A 59 5.16 -8.35 -2.80
N ALA A 60 4.55 -7.32 -3.36
CA ALA A 60 5.14 -5.98 -3.42
C ALA A 60 4.03 -4.93 -3.44
N TYR A 61 4.31 -3.76 -2.89
CA TYR A 61 3.35 -2.68 -2.79
C TYR A 61 4.05 -1.33 -2.77
N VAL A 62 3.46 -0.34 -3.44
CA VAL A 62 3.82 1.06 -3.28
C VAL A 62 2.55 1.90 -3.15
N ARG A 63 2.64 2.98 -2.38
CA ARG A 63 1.56 3.96 -2.25
C ARG A 63 1.99 5.24 -2.96
N VAL A 64 1.13 5.75 -3.85
CA VAL A 64 1.37 7.01 -4.55
C VAL A 64 0.41 8.05 -4.00
N LEU A 65 0.95 9.08 -3.38
CA LEU A 65 0.18 10.21 -2.86
C LEU A 65 0.25 11.36 -3.86
N HIS A 66 -0.87 12.03 -4.04
CA HIS A 66 -0.95 13.21 -4.89
C HIS A 66 -1.18 14.43 -3.99
N ASP A 67 -0.14 15.26 -3.86
CA ASP A 67 -0.17 16.49 -3.07
C ASP A 67 0.00 17.67 -4.02
N ASP A 68 -1.02 18.52 -4.12
CA ASP A 68 -0.99 19.72 -4.97
C ASP A 68 -0.44 19.40 -6.36
N ASP A 69 0.79 19.84 -6.65
CA ASP A 69 1.38 19.70 -7.97
C ASP A 69 2.35 18.52 -8.07
N ALA A 70 2.47 17.71 -7.02
CA ALA A 70 3.48 16.65 -6.96
C ALA A 70 2.87 15.31 -6.59
N SER A 71 3.42 14.26 -7.18
CA SER A 71 3.13 12.88 -6.78
C SER A 71 4.32 12.33 -6.01
N ARG A 72 4.05 11.66 -4.89
CA ARG A 72 5.09 11.05 -4.06
C ARG A 72 4.85 9.58 -3.88
N ILE A 73 5.92 8.80 -4.03
CA ILE A 73 5.91 7.37 -3.75
C ILE A 73 6.32 7.16 -2.30
N CYS A 74 5.51 6.44 -1.54
CA CYS A 74 5.81 6.13 -0.15
C CYS A 74 5.22 4.78 0.22
N ARG A 75 5.60 4.27 1.39
CA ARG A 75 5.15 2.96 1.87
C ARG A 75 5.50 1.85 0.88
N VAL A 76 6.75 1.83 0.41
CA VAL A 76 7.24 0.77 -0.46
C VAL A 76 7.53 -0.46 0.40
N ALA A 77 6.97 -1.59 0.04
CA ALA A 77 7.15 -2.83 0.76
C ALA A 77 7.31 -4.00 -0.21
N THR A 78 8.25 -4.90 0.07
CA THR A 78 8.46 -6.11 -0.71
C THR A 78 8.75 -7.28 0.24
N ARG A 79 8.26 -8.44 -0.13
CA ARG A 79 8.59 -9.68 0.58
C ARG A 79 9.93 -10.24 0.09
#